data_d56085eef5ea0fcac947d4ee18b00f64
#
_entry.id   d56085eef5ea0fcac947d4ee18b00f64
#
_cell.length_a   1.000
_cell.length_b   1.000
_cell.length_c   1.000
_cell.angle_alpha   90.00
_cell.angle_beta   90.00
_cell.angle_gamma   90.00
#
_symmetry.space_group_name_H-M   'P 1'
#
loop_
_entity.id
_entity.type
_entity.pdbx_description
1 polymer ?
#
loop_
_entity_poly.entity_id
_entity_poly.type
_entity_poly.pdbx_seq_one_letter_code
_entity_poly.pdbx_strand_id
1 'polypeptide(L)'
;MDILNFLMEPLTLPFMLRAFVVTVIAAAVCALLSCWLVLLGWSLMGDAISHAVLPGVVLAYIFGAPFAVGAVIAALVAVALIGGVRRSGRVREDAAIGIVFTTMFAFGLVLISVTPSNTDLNHILFGNVLGVSWSDVWQVAILAVIVAAVLLVKRRDFVLYAFDPGFAQAVGLRPRLLGALLLIMLALTSVVALQIVGVVLVVAMLVIPGSTARLITDRFVPMLAVSVGVSLVGTLTGLYASYYADVSPGGAVVVTQGILFALAYVFAPRYGLLGRMRARRLNTAATKTEPSAS
;
A
#
# COMPACT_ATOMS: atom_id res chain seq x y z
N MET A 1 -28.57 12.71 20.08
CA MET A 1 -27.83 11.44 19.87
C MET A 1 -26.52 11.56 20.61
N ASP A 2 -26.31 10.75 21.62
CA ASP A 2 -25.07 10.79 22.38
C ASP A 2 -23.93 10.34 21.47
N ILE A 3 -22.80 11.05 21.53
CA ILE A 3 -21.60 10.74 20.72
C ILE A 3 -21.21 9.26 20.84
N LEU A 4 -21.45 8.68 22.02
CA LEU A 4 -21.18 7.27 22.29
C LEU A 4 -22.07 6.34 21.44
N ASN A 5 -23.37 6.64 21.31
CA ASN A 5 -24.30 5.87 20.49
C ASN A 5 -23.92 5.97 19.01
N PHE A 6 -23.57 7.16 18.53
CA PHE A 6 -23.07 7.36 17.16
C PHE A 6 -21.83 6.52 16.86
N LEU A 7 -20.87 6.42 17.77
CA LEU A 7 -19.66 5.63 17.58
C LEU A 7 -19.92 4.12 17.71
N MET A 8 -20.86 3.71 18.55
CA MET A 8 -21.09 2.29 18.82
C MET A 8 -22.03 1.63 17.81
N GLU A 9 -22.94 2.39 17.19
CA GLU A 9 -23.97 1.86 16.29
C GLU A 9 -23.41 1.00 15.16
N PRO A 10 -22.39 1.41 14.36
CA PRO A 10 -21.84 0.56 13.30
C PRO A 10 -21.17 -0.71 13.85
N LEU A 11 -20.61 -0.65 15.06
CA LEU A 11 -19.90 -1.78 15.68
C LEU A 11 -20.84 -2.84 16.28
N THR A 12 -22.12 -2.52 16.47
CA THR A 12 -23.13 -3.50 16.92
C THR A 12 -23.52 -4.48 15.83
N LEU A 13 -23.30 -4.14 14.57
CA LEU A 13 -23.58 -4.98 13.43
C LEU A 13 -22.45 -5.98 13.19
N PRO A 14 -22.67 -7.32 13.26
CA PRO A 14 -21.60 -8.30 13.18
C PRO A 14 -20.79 -8.26 11.88
N PHE A 15 -21.41 -7.93 10.75
CA PHE A 15 -20.73 -7.80 9.47
C PHE A 15 -19.84 -6.55 9.42
N MET A 16 -20.33 -5.46 10.01
CA MET A 16 -19.60 -4.19 10.05
C MET A 16 -18.38 -4.29 10.99
N LEU A 17 -18.54 -4.94 12.14
CA LEU A 17 -17.44 -5.21 13.06
C LEU A 17 -16.30 -6.00 12.36
N ARG A 18 -16.65 -7.05 11.60
CA ARG A 18 -15.66 -7.82 10.81
C ARG A 18 -14.98 -6.95 9.77
N ALA A 19 -15.74 -6.14 9.05
CA ALA A 19 -15.23 -5.18 8.07
C ALA A 19 -14.24 -4.19 8.71
N PHE A 20 -14.58 -3.61 9.87
CA PHE A 20 -13.69 -2.72 10.60
C PHE A 20 -12.39 -3.42 11.01
N VAL A 21 -12.50 -4.58 11.67
CA VAL A 21 -11.32 -5.33 12.17
C VAL A 21 -10.37 -5.68 11.04
N VAL A 22 -10.87 -6.28 9.96
CA VAL A 22 -10.02 -6.73 8.87
C VAL A 22 -9.39 -5.56 8.11
N THR A 23 -10.15 -4.48 7.88
CA THR A 23 -9.64 -3.31 7.16
C THR A 23 -8.59 -2.56 7.98
N VAL A 24 -8.77 -2.46 9.29
CA VAL A 24 -7.78 -1.87 10.22
C VAL A 24 -6.48 -2.67 10.24
N ILE A 25 -6.57 -4.01 10.29
CA ILE A 25 -5.38 -4.88 10.25
C ILE A 25 -4.66 -4.73 8.90
N ALA A 26 -5.39 -4.79 7.79
CA ALA A 26 -4.83 -4.59 6.45
C ALA A 26 -4.19 -3.20 6.31
N ALA A 27 -4.86 -2.15 6.79
CA ALA A 27 -4.37 -0.78 6.77
C ALA A 27 -3.06 -0.62 7.54
N ALA A 28 -2.94 -1.25 8.71
CA ALA A 28 -1.73 -1.19 9.52
C ALA A 28 -0.52 -1.85 8.82
N VAL A 29 -0.70 -3.06 8.27
CA VAL A 29 0.40 -3.77 7.61
C VAL A 29 0.78 -3.13 6.27
N CYS A 30 -0.20 -2.66 5.49
CA CYS A 30 0.05 -1.90 4.26
C CYS A 30 0.80 -0.60 4.54
N ALA A 31 0.44 0.13 5.61
CA ALA A 31 1.12 1.36 6.01
C ALA A 31 2.56 1.12 6.46
N LEU A 32 2.85 0.00 7.12
CA LEU A 32 4.22 -0.38 7.44
C LEU A 32 5.03 -0.62 6.15
N LEU A 33 4.53 -1.44 5.24
CA LEU A 33 5.16 -1.70 3.94
C LEU A 33 5.35 -0.42 3.13
N SER A 34 4.36 0.46 3.12
CA SER A 34 4.35 1.74 2.41
C SER A 34 5.61 2.57 2.70
N CYS A 35 6.12 2.55 3.93
CA CYS A 35 7.33 3.29 4.29
C CYS A 35 8.56 2.83 3.49
N TRP A 36 8.76 1.53 3.32
CA TRP A 36 9.88 1.01 2.51
C TRP A 36 9.66 1.20 1.02
N LEU A 37 8.42 1.05 0.54
CA LEU A 37 8.08 1.29 -0.87
C LEU A 37 8.38 2.73 -1.27
N VAL A 38 8.02 3.69 -0.42
CA VAL A 38 8.31 5.12 -0.66
C VAL A 38 9.82 5.40 -0.61
N LEU A 39 10.58 4.80 0.32
CA LEU A 39 12.03 4.97 0.39
C LEU A 39 12.76 4.38 -0.81
N LEU A 40 12.32 3.25 -1.31
CA LEU A 40 12.90 2.56 -2.47
C LEU A 40 12.45 3.17 -3.82
N GLY A 41 11.46 4.08 -3.80
CA GLY A 41 10.84 4.60 -5.03
C GLY A 41 9.92 3.57 -5.72
N TRP A 42 9.45 2.56 -4.99
CA TRP A 42 8.61 1.47 -5.49
C TRP A 42 7.10 1.74 -5.29
N SER A 43 6.70 3.00 -5.26
CA SER A 43 5.30 3.39 -4.99
C SER A 43 4.30 2.74 -5.98
N LEU A 44 4.68 2.58 -7.25
CA LEU A 44 3.85 1.94 -8.27
C LEU A 44 3.88 0.41 -8.24
N MET A 45 4.80 -0.20 -7.47
CA MET A 45 4.93 -1.66 -7.43
C MET A 45 3.71 -2.34 -6.79
N GLY A 46 3.12 -1.72 -5.77
CA GLY A 46 1.90 -2.23 -5.14
C GLY A 46 0.73 -2.28 -6.11
N ASP A 47 0.55 -1.21 -6.89
CA ASP A 47 -0.47 -1.12 -7.94
C ASP A 47 -0.24 -2.18 -9.03
N ALA A 48 0.99 -2.25 -9.53
CA ALA A 48 1.38 -3.23 -10.55
C ALA A 48 1.11 -4.68 -10.13
N ILE A 49 1.46 -5.04 -8.89
CA ILE A 49 1.21 -6.39 -8.37
C ILE A 49 -0.28 -6.64 -8.22
N SER A 50 -1.05 -5.69 -7.69
CA SER A 50 -2.49 -5.84 -7.47
C SER A 50 -3.26 -6.14 -8.77
N HIS A 51 -2.85 -5.58 -9.89
CA HIS A 51 -3.44 -5.86 -11.20
C HIS A 51 -2.84 -7.10 -11.89
N ALA A 52 -1.54 -7.35 -11.71
CA ALA A 52 -0.86 -8.49 -12.32
C ALA A 52 -1.30 -9.85 -11.76
N VAL A 53 -2.05 -9.88 -10.66
CA VAL A 53 -2.60 -11.14 -10.10
C VAL A 53 -3.79 -11.68 -10.89
N LEU A 54 -4.45 -10.87 -11.72
CA LEU A 54 -5.68 -11.22 -12.42
C LEU A 54 -5.59 -12.54 -13.21
N PRO A 55 -4.56 -12.78 -14.05
CA PRO A 55 -4.47 -14.04 -14.79
C PRO A 55 -4.35 -15.26 -13.88
N GLY A 56 -3.67 -15.12 -12.74
CA GLY A 56 -3.56 -16.19 -11.76
C GLY A 56 -4.87 -16.56 -11.10
N VAL A 57 -5.69 -15.55 -10.78
CA VAL A 57 -7.04 -15.75 -10.23
C VAL A 57 -7.92 -16.49 -11.25
N VAL A 58 -7.90 -16.09 -12.53
CA VAL A 58 -8.69 -16.72 -13.58
C VAL A 58 -8.21 -18.15 -13.83
N LEU A 59 -6.90 -18.40 -13.87
CA LEU A 59 -6.36 -19.75 -14.01
C LEU A 59 -6.74 -20.64 -12.82
N ALA A 60 -6.71 -20.11 -11.58
CA ALA A 60 -7.16 -20.85 -10.42
C ALA A 60 -8.65 -21.25 -10.54
N TYR A 61 -9.49 -20.36 -11.05
CA TYR A 61 -10.89 -20.66 -11.35
C TYR A 61 -11.03 -21.81 -12.35
N ILE A 62 -10.30 -21.75 -13.46
CA ILE A 62 -10.32 -22.78 -14.53
C ILE A 62 -9.92 -24.15 -13.98
N PHE A 63 -8.89 -24.21 -13.13
CA PHE A 63 -8.36 -25.44 -12.56
C PHE A 63 -9.07 -25.88 -11.25
N GLY A 64 -10.08 -25.15 -10.79
CA GLY A 64 -10.77 -25.44 -9.51
C GLY A 64 -9.89 -25.29 -8.28
N ALA A 65 -8.81 -24.49 -8.37
CA ALA A 65 -7.90 -24.20 -7.26
C ALA A 65 -8.37 -22.99 -6.45
N PRO A 66 -7.93 -22.84 -5.19
CA PRO A 66 -8.21 -21.62 -4.42
C PRO A 66 -7.67 -20.37 -5.10
N PHE A 67 -8.48 -19.33 -5.22
CA PHE A 67 -8.10 -18.06 -5.87
C PHE A 67 -6.83 -17.43 -5.28
N ALA A 68 -6.66 -17.54 -3.96
CA ALA A 68 -5.47 -17.05 -3.27
C ALA A 68 -4.17 -17.69 -3.80
N VAL A 69 -4.18 -18.98 -4.10
CA VAL A 69 -3.01 -19.69 -4.62
C VAL A 69 -2.62 -19.17 -6.00
N GLY A 70 -3.60 -19.05 -6.92
CA GLY A 70 -3.36 -18.50 -8.24
C GLY A 70 -2.88 -17.05 -8.20
N ALA A 71 -3.50 -16.24 -7.36
CA ALA A 71 -3.10 -14.84 -7.17
C ALA A 71 -1.66 -14.71 -6.66
N VAL A 72 -1.26 -15.50 -5.65
CA VAL A 72 0.11 -15.51 -5.13
C VAL A 72 1.12 -15.93 -6.19
N ILE A 73 0.84 -16.99 -6.95
CA ILE A 73 1.71 -17.46 -8.03
C ILE A 73 1.89 -16.35 -9.08
N ALA A 74 0.79 -15.72 -9.53
CA ALA A 74 0.86 -14.64 -10.51
C ALA A 74 1.63 -13.43 -9.98
N ALA A 75 1.43 -13.04 -8.71
CA ALA A 75 2.18 -11.97 -8.08
C ALA A 75 3.69 -12.26 -8.04
N LEU A 76 4.08 -13.49 -7.69
CA LEU A 76 5.49 -13.91 -7.70
C LEU A 76 6.08 -13.94 -9.11
N VAL A 77 5.30 -14.38 -10.10
CA VAL A 77 5.69 -14.33 -11.53
C VAL A 77 5.88 -12.88 -11.97
N ALA A 78 4.95 -11.97 -11.64
CA ALA A 78 5.09 -10.56 -11.94
C ALA A 78 6.38 -9.95 -11.35
N VAL A 79 6.65 -10.22 -10.07
CA VAL A 79 7.88 -9.80 -9.39
C VAL A 79 9.12 -10.35 -10.10
N ALA A 80 9.12 -11.63 -10.48
CA ALA A 80 10.23 -12.26 -11.18
C ALA A 80 10.45 -11.64 -12.57
N LEU A 81 9.38 -11.38 -13.32
CA LEU A 81 9.44 -10.73 -14.64
C LEU A 81 9.96 -9.29 -14.54
N ILE A 82 9.44 -8.48 -13.61
CA ILE A 82 9.93 -7.12 -13.36
C ILE A 82 11.41 -7.14 -13.01
N GLY A 83 11.82 -8.03 -12.10
CA GLY A 83 13.22 -8.22 -11.72
C GLY A 83 14.12 -8.66 -12.89
N GLY A 84 13.61 -9.52 -13.78
CA GLY A 84 14.29 -9.97 -15.00
C GLY A 84 14.52 -8.83 -15.98
N VAL A 85 13.48 -8.05 -16.30
CA VAL A 85 13.55 -6.90 -17.21
C VAL A 85 14.52 -5.83 -16.68
N ARG A 86 14.46 -5.53 -15.38
CA ARG A 86 15.39 -4.57 -14.73
C ARG A 86 16.85 -4.98 -14.87
N ARG A 87 17.17 -6.28 -14.79
CA ARG A 87 18.54 -6.80 -14.90
C ARG A 87 19.15 -6.56 -16.28
N SER A 88 18.36 -6.35 -17.32
CA SER A 88 18.88 -6.05 -18.66
C SER A 88 19.61 -4.70 -18.74
N GLY A 89 19.38 -3.81 -17.75
CA GLY A 89 20.03 -2.49 -17.65
C GLY A 89 19.63 -1.48 -18.74
N ARG A 90 18.83 -1.91 -19.72
CA ARG A 90 18.37 -1.06 -20.85
C ARG A 90 17.02 -0.41 -20.63
N VAL A 91 16.24 -0.93 -19.71
CA VAL A 91 14.87 -0.47 -19.42
C VAL A 91 14.83 0.16 -18.04
N ARG A 92 14.24 1.35 -17.93
CA ARG A 92 14.03 2.02 -16.65
C ARG A 92 13.08 1.22 -15.78
N GLU A 93 13.20 1.37 -14.47
CA GLU A 93 12.43 0.59 -13.50
C GLU A 93 10.92 0.80 -13.63
N ASP A 94 10.50 2.04 -13.77
CA ASP A 94 9.11 2.44 -13.98
C ASP A 94 8.51 1.84 -15.28
N ALA A 95 9.30 1.83 -16.37
CA ALA A 95 8.90 1.22 -17.62
C ALA A 95 8.80 -0.32 -17.51
N ALA A 96 9.73 -0.97 -16.80
CA ALA A 96 9.69 -2.41 -16.57
C ALA A 96 8.43 -2.81 -15.79
N ILE A 97 8.09 -2.05 -14.73
CA ILE A 97 6.87 -2.24 -13.94
C ILE A 97 5.65 -2.08 -14.84
N GLY A 98 5.56 -0.97 -15.59
CA GLY A 98 4.44 -0.68 -16.49
C GLY A 98 4.20 -1.75 -17.56
N ILE A 99 5.26 -2.21 -18.23
CA ILE A 99 5.18 -3.23 -19.29
C ILE A 99 4.66 -4.55 -18.71
N VAL A 100 5.27 -5.05 -17.64
CA VAL A 100 4.89 -6.34 -17.04
C VAL A 100 3.45 -6.27 -16.52
N PHE A 101 3.11 -5.23 -15.77
CA PHE A 101 1.77 -5.01 -15.23
C PHE A 101 0.72 -5.01 -16.34
N THR A 102 0.89 -4.15 -17.37
CA THR A 102 -0.09 -3.99 -18.45
C THR A 102 -0.25 -5.29 -19.24
N THR A 103 0.86 -5.98 -19.51
CA THR A 103 0.83 -7.26 -20.24
C THR A 103 0.12 -8.35 -19.45
N MET A 104 0.42 -8.50 -18.16
CA MET A 104 -0.24 -9.49 -17.30
C MET A 104 -1.72 -9.16 -17.12
N PHE A 105 -2.06 -7.89 -16.87
CA PHE A 105 -3.45 -7.47 -16.77
C PHE A 105 -4.25 -7.75 -18.05
N ALA A 106 -3.69 -7.36 -19.21
CA ALA A 106 -4.31 -7.63 -20.51
C ALA A 106 -4.48 -9.15 -20.74
N PHE A 107 -3.49 -9.95 -20.38
CA PHE A 107 -3.59 -11.41 -20.45
C PHE A 107 -4.70 -11.95 -19.55
N GLY A 108 -4.86 -11.40 -18.33
CA GLY A 108 -5.97 -11.72 -17.47
C GLY A 108 -7.34 -11.39 -18.08
N LEU A 109 -7.48 -10.23 -18.72
CA LEU A 109 -8.71 -9.85 -19.41
C LEU A 109 -9.01 -10.78 -20.58
N VAL A 110 -8.00 -11.20 -21.36
CA VAL A 110 -8.17 -12.20 -22.43
C VAL A 110 -8.65 -13.52 -21.86
N LEU A 111 -8.08 -13.99 -20.76
CA LEU A 111 -8.54 -15.22 -20.11
C LEU A 111 -9.99 -15.11 -19.64
N ILE A 112 -10.39 -13.98 -19.07
CA ILE A 112 -11.80 -13.74 -18.66
C ILE A 112 -12.72 -13.83 -19.88
N SER A 113 -12.35 -13.22 -21.00
CA SER A 113 -13.21 -13.15 -22.20
C SER A 113 -13.48 -14.52 -22.85
N VAL A 114 -12.58 -15.48 -22.67
CA VAL A 114 -12.71 -16.84 -23.23
C VAL A 114 -13.21 -17.87 -22.20
N THR A 115 -13.33 -17.47 -20.92
CA THR A 115 -13.75 -18.38 -19.85
C THR A 115 -15.23 -18.14 -19.53
N PRO A 116 -16.15 -19.08 -19.84
CA PRO A 116 -17.54 -18.96 -19.40
C PRO A 116 -17.59 -19.01 -17.88
N SER A 117 -17.89 -17.91 -17.22
CA SER A 117 -18.00 -17.87 -15.76
C SER A 117 -19.39 -17.42 -15.34
N ASN A 118 -20.03 -18.22 -14.47
CA ASN A 118 -21.24 -17.82 -13.74
C ASN A 118 -20.93 -16.97 -12.52
N THR A 119 -19.64 -16.78 -12.22
CA THR A 119 -19.17 -15.96 -11.09
C THR A 119 -18.85 -14.57 -11.61
N ASP A 120 -19.38 -13.56 -10.97
CA ASP A 120 -19.05 -12.18 -11.31
C ASP A 120 -17.60 -11.86 -10.88
N LEU A 121 -16.67 -12.03 -11.83
CA LEU A 121 -15.24 -11.78 -11.62
C LEU A 121 -14.96 -10.30 -11.26
N ASN A 122 -15.93 -9.40 -11.45
CA ASN A 122 -15.83 -8.01 -11.01
C ASN A 122 -15.79 -7.92 -9.47
N HIS A 123 -16.47 -8.82 -8.75
CA HIS A 123 -16.38 -8.86 -7.29
C HIS A 123 -14.95 -9.10 -6.77
N ILE A 124 -14.12 -9.80 -7.54
CA ILE A 124 -12.72 -10.05 -7.17
C ILE A 124 -11.88 -8.78 -7.28
N LEU A 125 -12.17 -7.92 -8.26
CA LEU A 125 -11.43 -6.65 -8.45
C LEU A 125 -11.87 -5.56 -7.47
N PHE A 126 -13.16 -5.49 -7.16
CA PHE A 126 -13.69 -4.44 -6.29
C PHE A 126 -13.68 -4.81 -4.80
N GLY A 127 -13.41 -6.09 -4.48
CA GLY A 127 -13.46 -6.61 -3.12
C GLY A 127 -14.89 -6.65 -2.56
N ASN A 128 -15.06 -7.34 -1.44
CA ASN A 128 -16.33 -7.38 -0.71
C ASN A 128 -16.09 -7.16 0.79
N VAL A 129 -15.77 -5.92 1.15
CA VAL A 129 -15.46 -5.53 2.54
C VAL A 129 -16.56 -5.92 3.52
N LEU A 130 -17.83 -5.85 3.10
CA LEU A 130 -18.98 -6.14 3.97
C LEU A 130 -19.33 -7.64 4.05
N GLY A 131 -18.85 -8.45 3.09
CA GLY A 131 -19.10 -9.90 3.04
C GLY A 131 -18.02 -10.76 3.72
N VAL A 132 -17.12 -10.17 4.48
CA VAL A 132 -15.96 -10.84 5.10
C VAL A 132 -16.40 -11.85 6.16
N SER A 133 -15.83 -13.07 6.10
CA SER A 133 -16.00 -14.11 7.10
C SER A 133 -14.95 -14.00 8.22
N TRP A 134 -15.17 -14.67 9.35
CA TRP A 134 -14.15 -14.73 10.41
C TRP A 134 -12.90 -15.51 9.98
N SER A 135 -13.01 -16.45 9.06
CA SER A 135 -11.85 -17.15 8.51
C SER A 135 -10.94 -16.19 7.74
N ASP A 136 -11.52 -15.26 6.98
CA ASP A 136 -10.76 -14.24 6.24
C ASP A 136 -10.06 -13.26 7.19
N VAL A 137 -10.75 -12.85 8.28
CA VAL A 137 -10.14 -12.01 9.33
C VAL A 137 -8.91 -12.68 9.92
N TRP A 138 -9.00 -13.97 10.28
CA TRP A 138 -7.86 -14.71 10.83
C TRP A 138 -6.72 -14.87 9.82
N GLN A 139 -7.04 -15.12 8.56
CA GLN A 139 -6.06 -15.23 7.48
C GLN A 139 -5.25 -13.94 7.31
N VAL A 140 -5.95 -12.79 7.25
CA VAL A 140 -5.31 -11.47 7.19
C VAL A 140 -4.49 -11.19 8.45
N ALA A 141 -5.03 -11.48 9.64
CA ALA A 141 -4.35 -11.22 10.90
C ALA A 141 -3.04 -12.00 11.02
N ILE A 142 -3.06 -13.29 10.70
CA ILE A 142 -1.85 -14.14 10.73
C ILE A 142 -0.81 -13.60 9.75
N LEU A 143 -1.21 -13.30 8.51
CA LEU A 143 -0.29 -12.76 7.52
C LEU A 143 0.25 -11.40 7.93
N ALA A 144 -0.61 -10.50 8.44
CA ALA A 144 -0.22 -9.19 8.91
C ALA A 144 0.81 -9.26 10.04
N VAL A 145 0.63 -10.18 11.00
CA VAL A 145 1.59 -10.41 12.09
C VAL A 145 2.92 -10.92 11.54
N ILE A 146 2.90 -11.89 10.61
CA ILE A 146 4.14 -12.40 10.00
C ILE A 146 4.88 -11.29 9.25
N VAL A 147 4.19 -10.55 8.39
CA VAL A 147 4.78 -9.45 7.62
C VAL A 147 5.31 -8.36 8.53
N ALA A 148 4.51 -7.90 9.50
CA ALA A 148 4.93 -6.89 10.46
C ALA A 148 6.15 -7.35 11.29
N ALA A 149 6.16 -8.59 11.76
CA ALA A 149 7.29 -9.17 12.49
C ALA A 149 8.57 -9.16 11.63
N VAL A 150 8.52 -9.63 10.40
CA VAL A 150 9.67 -9.64 9.48
C VAL A 150 10.16 -8.21 9.21
N LEU A 151 9.24 -7.29 8.91
CA LEU A 151 9.58 -5.88 8.64
C LEU A 151 10.22 -5.19 9.85
N LEU A 152 9.69 -5.40 11.05
CA LEU A 152 10.19 -4.76 12.26
C LEU A 152 11.50 -5.38 12.77
N VAL A 153 11.63 -6.71 12.71
CA VAL A 153 12.88 -7.42 13.12
C VAL A 153 14.01 -7.07 12.16
N LYS A 154 13.75 -7.11 10.85
CA LYS A 154 14.73 -6.82 9.80
C LYS A 154 14.79 -5.33 9.41
N ARG A 155 14.17 -4.45 10.18
CA ARG A 155 14.05 -3.03 9.82
C ARG A 155 15.38 -2.35 9.51
N ARG A 156 16.43 -2.66 10.27
CA ARG A 156 17.79 -2.08 10.07
C ARG A 156 18.40 -2.53 8.76
N ASP A 157 18.27 -3.81 8.43
CA ASP A 157 18.80 -4.40 7.21
C ASP A 157 18.06 -3.82 5.98
N PHE A 158 16.72 -3.71 6.04
CA PHE A 158 15.92 -3.12 4.98
C PHE A 158 16.16 -1.63 4.79
N VAL A 159 16.35 -0.87 5.87
CA VAL A 159 16.68 0.56 5.78
C VAL A 159 18.04 0.73 5.15
N LEU A 160 19.05 -0.03 5.57
CA LEU A 160 20.38 0.01 4.99
C LEU A 160 20.35 -0.36 3.50
N TYR A 161 19.60 -1.40 3.13
CA TYR A 161 19.37 -1.79 1.74
C TYR A 161 18.70 -0.67 0.93
N ALA A 162 17.73 0.05 1.51
CA ALA A 162 17.01 1.11 0.81
C ALA A 162 17.87 2.36 0.55
N PHE A 163 18.79 2.69 1.46
CA PHE A 163 19.65 3.88 1.32
C PHE A 163 20.95 3.59 0.55
N ASP A 164 21.61 2.48 0.83
CA ASP A 164 22.87 2.11 0.19
C ASP A 164 23.02 0.58 0.05
N PRO A 165 22.57 0.03 -1.09
CA PRO A 165 22.72 -1.39 -1.38
C PRO A 165 24.20 -1.85 -1.45
N GLY A 166 25.12 -0.96 -1.86
CA GLY A 166 26.54 -1.24 -1.95
C GLY A 166 27.17 -1.43 -0.57
N PHE A 167 26.90 -0.50 0.34
CA PHE A 167 27.34 -0.60 1.72
C PHE A 167 26.69 -1.78 2.44
N ALA A 168 25.40 -2.05 2.19
CA ALA A 168 24.73 -3.25 2.72
C ALA A 168 25.48 -4.54 2.30
N GLN A 169 25.97 -4.60 1.06
CA GLN A 169 26.78 -5.74 0.59
C GLN A 169 28.14 -5.79 1.28
N ALA A 170 28.79 -4.65 1.48
CA ALA A 170 30.10 -4.57 2.13
C ALA A 170 30.09 -5.06 3.58
N VAL A 171 28.99 -4.86 4.31
CA VAL A 171 28.78 -5.36 5.68
C VAL A 171 28.25 -6.80 5.74
N GLY A 172 28.24 -7.53 4.60
CA GLY A 172 27.89 -8.95 4.53
C GLY A 172 26.40 -9.24 4.34
N LEU A 173 25.53 -8.23 4.17
CA LEU A 173 24.14 -8.43 3.81
C LEU A 173 24.04 -8.84 2.33
N ARG A 174 22.91 -9.46 1.98
CA ARG A 174 22.60 -9.86 0.60
C ARG A 174 21.47 -8.97 0.04
N PRO A 175 21.78 -7.83 -0.62
CA PRO A 175 20.77 -6.88 -1.11
C PRO A 175 19.71 -7.53 -1.99
N ARG A 176 20.11 -8.50 -2.83
CA ARG A 176 19.17 -9.25 -3.69
C ARG A 176 18.12 -10.04 -2.90
N LEU A 177 18.53 -10.67 -1.78
CA LEU A 177 17.60 -11.41 -0.91
C LEU A 177 16.70 -10.46 -0.14
N LEU A 178 17.21 -9.32 0.35
CA LEU A 178 16.41 -8.31 1.04
C LEU A 178 15.35 -7.71 0.11
N GLY A 179 15.73 -7.34 -1.11
CA GLY A 179 14.80 -6.86 -2.12
C GLY A 179 13.75 -7.91 -2.49
N ALA A 180 14.16 -9.17 -2.71
CA ALA A 180 13.23 -10.25 -2.99
C ALA A 180 12.26 -10.50 -1.82
N LEU A 181 12.75 -10.45 -0.58
CA LEU A 181 11.92 -10.62 0.61
C LEU A 181 10.87 -9.49 0.74
N LEU A 182 11.25 -8.24 0.51
CA LEU A 182 10.29 -7.12 0.49
C LEU A 182 9.23 -7.29 -0.59
N LEU A 183 9.62 -7.73 -1.80
CA LEU A 183 8.68 -7.97 -2.89
C LEU A 183 7.74 -9.15 -2.61
N ILE A 184 8.22 -10.21 -1.96
CA ILE A 184 7.39 -11.33 -1.51
C ILE A 184 6.40 -10.85 -0.45
N MET A 185 6.85 -10.07 0.55
CA MET A 185 5.97 -9.50 1.57
C MET A 185 4.90 -8.60 0.92
N LEU A 186 5.29 -7.78 -0.04
CA LEU A 186 4.37 -6.93 -0.81
C LEU A 186 3.35 -7.78 -1.57
N ALA A 187 3.80 -8.79 -2.32
CA ALA A 187 2.93 -9.67 -3.10
C ALA A 187 1.90 -10.38 -2.20
N LEU A 188 2.34 -10.98 -1.10
CA LEU A 188 1.47 -11.68 -0.16
C LEU A 188 0.46 -10.72 0.48
N THR A 189 0.92 -9.55 0.94
CA THR A 189 0.04 -8.55 1.57
C THR A 189 -0.97 -8.00 0.57
N SER A 190 -0.53 -7.67 -0.67
CA SER A 190 -1.43 -7.18 -1.71
C SER A 190 -2.49 -8.20 -2.07
N VAL A 191 -2.12 -9.47 -2.27
CA VAL A 191 -3.08 -10.52 -2.66
C VAL A 191 -4.15 -10.73 -1.59
N VAL A 192 -3.75 -10.86 -0.32
CA VAL A 192 -4.71 -11.11 0.77
C VAL A 192 -5.57 -9.88 1.06
N ALA A 193 -4.98 -8.68 1.03
CA ALA A 193 -5.73 -7.45 1.20
C ALA A 193 -6.71 -7.21 0.03
N LEU A 194 -6.27 -7.49 -1.22
CA LEU A 194 -7.08 -7.33 -2.42
C LEU A 194 -8.41 -8.10 -2.36
N GLN A 195 -8.37 -9.36 -1.93
CA GLN A 195 -9.55 -10.22 -1.88
C GLN A 195 -10.65 -9.66 -0.96
N ILE A 196 -10.25 -8.87 0.03
CA ILE A 196 -11.14 -8.36 1.07
C ILE A 196 -11.53 -6.91 0.79
N VAL A 197 -10.54 -6.03 0.62
CA VAL A 197 -10.78 -4.59 0.54
C VAL A 197 -10.78 -4.04 -0.89
N GLY A 198 -10.41 -4.86 -1.87
CA GLY A 198 -10.37 -4.49 -3.29
C GLY A 198 -9.11 -3.72 -3.70
N VAL A 199 -8.89 -3.67 -5.04
CA VAL A 199 -7.66 -3.10 -5.65
C VAL A 199 -7.44 -1.64 -5.23
N VAL A 200 -8.45 -0.80 -5.41
CA VAL A 200 -8.34 0.65 -5.21
C VAL A 200 -7.89 1.00 -3.79
N LEU A 201 -8.48 0.30 -2.80
CA LEU A 201 -8.16 0.55 -1.39
C LEU A 201 -6.76 0.03 -1.02
N VAL A 202 -6.36 -1.14 -1.53
CA VAL A 202 -5.01 -1.70 -1.27
C VAL A 202 -3.93 -0.78 -1.81
N VAL A 203 -4.07 -0.31 -3.05
CA VAL A 203 -3.11 0.61 -3.67
C VAL A 203 -2.99 1.90 -2.86
N ALA A 204 -4.11 2.49 -2.45
CA ALA A 204 -4.11 3.68 -1.62
C ALA A 204 -3.40 3.46 -0.28
N MET A 205 -3.67 2.35 0.41
CA MET A 205 -3.04 1.99 1.69
C MET A 205 -1.53 1.71 1.57
N LEU A 206 -1.05 1.27 0.40
CA LEU A 206 0.37 1.02 0.15
C LEU A 206 1.14 2.29 -0.26
N VAL A 207 0.47 3.34 -0.72
CA VAL A 207 1.13 4.55 -1.24
C VAL A 207 0.94 5.75 -0.33
N ILE A 208 -0.31 6.05 0.04
CA ILE A 208 -0.66 7.32 0.69
C ILE A 208 -0.05 7.46 2.10
N PRO A 209 -0.14 6.46 3.00
CA PRO A 209 0.33 6.64 4.38
C PRO A 209 1.84 6.87 4.47
N GLY A 210 2.63 6.10 3.73
CA GLY A 210 4.09 6.26 3.69
C GLY A 210 4.51 7.60 3.09
N SER A 211 3.85 8.03 1.99
CA SER A 211 4.09 9.32 1.36
C SER A 211 3.73 10.48 2.30
N THR A 212 2.61 10.38 3.02
CA THR A 212 2.20 11.36 4.03
C THR A 212 3.21 11.44 5.17
N ALA A 213 3.64 10.29 5.68
CA ALA A 213 4.62 10.23 6.76
C ALA A 213 5.98 10.83 6.34
N ARG A 214 6.40 10.62 5.08
CA ARG A 214 7.63 11.20 4.53
C ARG A 214 7.61 12.73 4.46
N LEU A 215 6.44 13.32 4.25
CA LEU A 215 6.28 14.78 4.29
C LEU A 215 6.42 15.36 5.71
N ILE A 216 6.08 14.57 6.73
CA ILE A 216 6.04 15.01 8.12
C ILE A 216 7.40 14.80 8.80
N THR A 217 8.10 13.70 8.50
CA THR A 217 9.34 13.32 9.20
C THR A 217 10.40 12.71 8.28
N ASP A 218 11.68 13.03 8.59
CA ASP A 218 12.85 12.47 7.91
C ASP A 218 13.40 11.22 8.62
N ARG A 219 12.99 10.98 9.87
CA ARG A 219 13.47 9.84 10.64
C ARG A 219 12.60 8.62 10.38
N PHE A 220 13.22 7.48 10.06
CA PHE A 220 12.51 6.28 9.66
C PHE A 220 11.58 5.71 10.74
N VAL A 221 12.00 5.64 12.00
CA VAL A 221 11.17 5.08 13.08
C VAL A 221 9.91 5.91 13.34
N PRO A 222 9.98 7.24 13.49
CA PRO A 222 8.79 8.09 13.52
C PRO A 222 7.94 7.98 12.25
N MET A 223 8.57 7.80 11.07
CA MET A 223 7.84 7.62 9.81
C MET A 223 6.92 6.39 9.85
N LEU A 224 7.37 5.27 10.42
CA LEU A 224 6.53 4.08 10.62
C LEU A 224 5.32 4.40 11.49
N ALA A 225 5.51 5.06 12.63
CA ALA A 225 4.42 5.40 13.55
C ALA A 225 3.41 6.38 12.91
N VAL A 226 3.90 7.41 12.23
CA VAL A 226 3.06 8.39 11.52
C VAL A 226 2.29 7.73 10.38
N SER A 227 2.94 6.87 9.60
CA SER A 227 2.29 6.14 8.50
C SER A 227 1.13 5.27 9.00
N VAL A 228 1.38 4.46 10.04
CA VAL A 228 0.34 3.64 10.66
C VAL A 228 -0.77 4.52 11.24
N GLY A 229 -0.43 5.60 11.95
CA GLY A 229 -1.41 6.54 12.51
C GLY A 229 -2.31 7.17 11.44
N VAL A 230 -1.73 7.68 10.36
CA VAL A 230 -2.48 8.26 9.23
C VAL A 230 -3.38 7.21 8.58
N SER A 231 -2.86 6.00 8.37
CA SER A 231 -3.64 4.91 7.78
C SER A 231 -4.82 4.50 8.65
N LEU A 232 -4.62 4.37 9.96
CA LEU A 232 -5.69 4.02 10.91
C LEU A 232 -6.75 5.11 11.00
N VAL A 233 -6.34 6.37 11.15
CA VAL A 233 -7.27 7.50 11.17
C VAL A 233 -8.07 7.58 9.88
N GLY A 234 -7.41 7.50 8.71
CA GLY A 234 -8.08 7.53 7.42
C GLY A 234 -9.03 6.35 7.21
N THR A 235 -8.65 5.15 7.66
CA THR A 235 -9.49 3.95 7.57
C THR A 235 -10.71 4.04 8.48
N LEU A 236 -10.52 4.39 9.74
CA LEU A 236 -11.64 4.51 10.69
C LEU A 236 -12.60 5.59 10.24
N THR A 237 -12.12 6.80 9.99
CA THR A 237 -12.99 7.91 9.54
C THR A 237 -13.67 7.61 8.21
N GLY A 238 -12.97 6.96 7.26
CA GLY A 238 -13.55 6.57 5.98
C GLY A 238 -14.64 5.50 6.11
N LEU A 239 -14.45 4.48 6.97
CA LEU A 239 -15.48 3.47 7.22
C LEU A 239 -16.72 4.05 7.92
N TYR A 240 -16.54 4.94 8.91
CA TYR A 240 -17.65 5.66 9.51
C TYR A 240 -18.39 6.56 8.50
N ALA A 241 -17.64 7.29 7.68
CA ALA A 241 -18.23 8.10 6.62
C ALA A 241 -19.02 7.26 5.62
N SER A 242 -18.51 6.07 5.25
CA SER A 242 -19.19 5.12 4.39
C SER A 242 -20.52 4.66 4.97
N TYR A 243 -20.55 4.32 6.25
CA TYR A 243 -21.75 3.83 6.94
C TYR A 243 -22.85 4.89 6.97
N TYR A 244 -22.52 6.15 7.36
CA TYR A 244 -23.51 7.20 7.53
C TYR A 244 -23.90 7.89 6.22
N ALA A 245 -23.03 7.91 5.21
CA ALA A 245 -23.33 8.51 3.91
C ALA A 245 -23.83 7.50 2.86
N ASP A 246 -23.92 6.21 3.22
CA ASP A 246 -24.34 5.11 2.34
C ASP A 246 -23.54 5.08 1.02
N VAL A 247 -22.19 5.19 1.15
CA VAL A 247 -21.27 5.18 0.01
C VAL A 247 -20.30 4.00 0.10
N SER A 248 -19.60 3.70 -1.00
CA SER A 248 -18.61 2.61 -1.06
C SER A 248 -17.56 2.71 0.05
N PRO A 249 -17.35 1.67 0.89
CA PRO A 249 -16.38 1.69 1.98
C PRO A 249 -14.95 1.93 1.48
N GLY A 250 -14.54 1.22 0.42
CA GLY A 250 -13.21 1.40 -0.17
C GLY A 250 -12.98 2.81 -0.67
N GLY A 251 -13.94 3.37 -1.41
CA GLY A 251 -13.88 4.74 -1.93
C GLY A 251 -13.79 5.79 -0.81
N ALA A 252 -14.62 5.66 0.23
CA ALA A 252 -14.62 6.59 1.36
C ALA A 252 -13.29 6.62 2.10
N VAL A 253 -12.68 5.45 2.35
CA VAL A 253 -11.37 5.33 2.99
C VAL A 253 -10.27 5.97 2.13
N VAL A 254 -10.26 5.73 0.82
CA VAL A 254 -9.27 6.32 -0.10
C VAL A 254 -9.38 7.84 -0.12
N VAL A 255 -10.59 8.37 -0.24
CA VAL A 255 -10.83 9.83 -0.22
C VAL A 255 -10.35 10.44 1.10
N THR A 256 -10.66 9.81 2.23
CA THR A 256 -10.23 10.30 3.54
C THR A 256 -8.70 10.29 3.68
N GLN A 257 -8.03 9.23 3.24
CA GLN A 257 -6.57 9.18 3.22
C GLN A 257 -5.98 10.25 2.28
N GLY A 258 -6.61 10.47 1.12
CA GLY A 258 -6.23 11.54 0.19
C GLY A 258 -6.36 12.93 0.80
N ILE A 259 -7.41 13.18 1.57
CA ILE A 259 -7.59 14.43 2.33
C ILE A 259 -6.47 14.60 3.38
N LEU A 260 -6.16 13.54 4.14
CA LEU A 260 -5.06 13.57 5.12
C LEU A 260 -3.70 13.86 4.45
N PHE A 261 -3.46 13.26 3.29
CA PHE A 261 -2.26 13.57 2.49
C PHE A 261 -2.25 15.03 2.03
N ALA A 262 -3.35 15.55 1.51
CA ALA A 262 -3.46 16.95 1.07
C ALA A 262 -3.23 17.93 2.23
N LEU A 263 -3.79 17.64 3.41
CA LEU A 263 -3.53 18.42 4.62
C LEU A 263 -2.04 18.38 5.00
N ALA A 264 -1.42 17.21 5.00
CA ALA A 264 0.00 17.09 5.26
C ALA A 264 0.84 17.85 4.21
N TYR A 265 0.47 17.76 2.94
CA TYR A 265 1.16 18.48 1.85
C TYR A 265 1.09 19.99 2.00
N VAL A 266 -0.02 20.53 2.51
CA VAL A 266 -0.16 21.97 2.75
C VAL A 266 0.56 22.41 4.04
N PHE A 267 0.35 21.67 5.14
CA PHE A 267 0.73 22.11 6.49
C PHE A 267 2.03 21.50 7.02
N ALA A 268 2.66 20.51 6.36
CA ALA A 268 3.89 19.91 6.87
C ALA A 268 5.00 20.97 7.06
N PRO A 269 5.67 21.00 8.23
CA PRO A 269 6.52 22.13 8.62
C PRO A 269 7.77 22.27 7.73
N ARG A 270 8.29 21.18 7.16
CA ARG A 270 9.52 21.19 6.34
C ARG A 270 9.25 21.13 4.84
N TYR A 271 8.40 20.20 4.42
CA TYR A 271 8.17 19.89 3.00
C TYR A 271 6.82 20.36 2.50
N GLY A 272 5.94 20.84 3.39
CA GLY A 272 4.65 21.41 3.02
C GLY A 272 4.76 22.75 2.29
N LEU A 273 3.72 23.10 1.56
CA LEU A 273 3.67 24.37 0.80
C LEU A 273 3.93 25.57 1.69
N LEU A 274 3.27 25.65 2.86
CA LEU A 274 3.44 26.75 3.81
C LEU A 274 4.84 26.80 4.42
N GLY A 275 5.43 25.65 4.73
CA GLY A 275 6.80 25.55 5.23
C GLY A 275 7.83 26.08 4.23
N ARG A 276 7.69 25.69 2.96
CA ARG A 276 8.57 26.16 1.87
C ARG A 276 8.42 27.66 1.61
N MET A 277 7.21 28.19 1.66
CA MET A 277 6.95 29.62 1.50
C MET A 277 7.58 30.44 2.64
N ARG A 278 7.49 29.95 3.89
CA ARG A 278 8.11 30.60 5.05
C ARG A 278 9.64 30.59 4.96
N ALA A 279 10.23 29.47 4.57
CA ALA A 279 11.68 29.35 4.39
C ALA A 279 12.20 30.29 3.29
N ARG A 280 11.49 30.40 2.18
CA ARG A 280 11.85 31.36 1.10
C ARG A 280 11.81 32.82 1.57
N ARG A 281 10.78 33.20 2.35
CA ARG A 281 10.69 34.57 2.89
C ARG A 281 11.84 34.91 3.83
N LEU A 282 12.26 33.97 4.67
CA LEU A 282 13.39 34.14 5.59
C LEU A 282 14.72 34.29 4.85
N ASN A 283 14.96 33.48 3.82
CA ASN A 283 16.18 33.61 2.99
C ASN A 283 16.22 34.93 2.21
N THR A 284 15.10 35.41 1.68
CA THR A 284 15.02 36.69 0.97
C THR A 284 15.24 37.87 1.91
N ALA A 285 14.83 37.76 3.19
CA ALA A 285 15.10 38.78 4.20
C ALA A 285 16.58 38.82 4.60
N ALA A 286 17.22 37.64 4.75
CA ALA A 286 18.63 37.51 5.10
C ALA A 286 19.56 38.11 4.01
N THR A 287 19.26 37.87 2.73
CA THR A 287 20.04 38.44 1.60
C THR A 287 19.88 39.96 1.44
N LYS A 288 18.82 40.55 2.00
CA LYS A 288 18.64 42.00 1.99
C LYS A 288 19.37 42.73 3.12
N THR A 289 19.84 42.01 4.14
CA THR A 289 20.53 42.57 5.31
C THR A 289 22.05 42.46 5.24
N GLU A 290 22.64 41.81 4.23
CA GLU A 290 24.07 41.89 3.98
C GLU A 290 24.38 43.25 3.31
N PRO A 291 25.09 44.22 3.99
CA PRO A 291 25.55 45.44 3.36
C PRO A 291 26.61 45.07 2.32
N SER A 292 26.47 45.63 1.11
CA SER A 292 27.50 45.55 0.09
C SER A 292 28.82 46.07 0.68
N ALA A 293 29.70 45.16 1.05
CA ALA A 293 31.08 45.48 1.36
C ALA A 293 31.74 45.85 0.04
N SER A 294 31.78 47.16 -0.25
CA SER A 294 32.58 47.78 -1.28
C SER A 294 33.95 48.13 -0.73
#